data_43b398f9dbf7bdba0b1495c0f2962443
#
_entry.id   43b398f9dbf7bdba0b1495c0f2962443
#
_cell.length_a   1.000
_cell.length_b   1.000
_cell.length_c   1.000
_cell.angle_alpha   90.00
_cell.angle_beta   90.00
_cell.angle_gamma   90.00
#
_symmetry.space_group_name_H-M   'P 1'
#
loop_
_entity.id
_entity.type
_entity.pdbx_description
1 polymer ?
#
loop_
_entity_poly.entity_id
_entity_poly.type
_entity_poly.pdbx_seq_one_letter_code
_entity_poly.pdbx_strand_id
1 'polypeptide(L)'
;MSAAMALRLLFGVLCGGVLAWVVWDRSERELADRAGREEHERPRFLPFGGYYYLPMMMLLYPILGVIVGGAQMAVQLTLCALMRVFLELGVYYVLLMAVMPWLRRWVSARVCAMLWLLPDWIYVFVGRLDLPTDGKKLVLHAPGVLVYVLLAIWVVGAVGVMVWKSGSHLAFRRRILKNAVPVTDRQTLHVWEIELERAWIRKCKWKLVRSDAVTTPLSIGLYNRTTRIVLPMREYTQEELSLILRHEIIHISRGDPEAKLFLTFCTAMCWFNPLMWAAMRKSADDFELSCDESVLLDEPQPVRRQYAELLLQTAGDERGFTTCLSATAGALRYRLKNIMKPEKKRTGAILIGLTLFVLAMCSGYVALAYDAQPGTQRIFDGQDLSAVTVSSVDPWNDPRGKDGTCMDEDALKDYLASLQPELYTEKLDEYASGEQRELTVMFDTPQGRLSVRLLDQAVHVTRLWDGPDFHSDSYYLKTPVDWDYLDTLIAPVPNLQLIFLNNRVDRVVCRSLTRTAADGTVRVLLASEDWRYNEYLNEDVQEVQLGFSLPLAGPYTVTVEPLRGGARQTLTQDDLSGDCLPLTGPDAKYTVAADLQGEDDAVYHAQYVFIFRKEAS
;
A
#
# COMPACT_ATOMS: atom_id res chain seq x y z
N MET A 1 -14.39 -17.40 4.21
CA MET A 1 -13.84 -16.03 4.27
C MET A 1 -12.36 -16.20 4.54
N SER A 2 -11.52 -15.72 3.66
CA SER A 2 -10.07 -15.85 3.85
C SER A 2 -9.56 -15.05 5.03
N ALA A 3 -8.39 -15.40 5.55
CA ALA A 3 -7.72 -14.66 6.62
C ALA A 3 -7.47 -13.20 6.22
N ALA A 4 -7.16 -12.96 4.94
CA ALA A 4 -6.97 -11.64 4.36
C ALA A 4 -8.21 -10.77 4.44
N MET A 5 -9.36 -11.27 4.02
CA MET A 5 -10.64 -10.57 4.10
C MET A 5 -11.06 -10.31 5.55
N ALA A 6 -10.81 -11.27 6.45
CA ALA A 6 -11.08 -11.10 7.88
C ALA A 6 -10.24 -9.98 8.49
N LEU A 7 -8.94 -9.91 8.17
CA LEU A 7 -8.05 -8.85 8.63
C LEU A 7 -8.49 -7.48 8.10
N ARG A 8 -8.88 -7.40 6.83
CA ARG A 8 -9.38 -6.19 6.20
C ARG A 8 -10.67 -5.68 6.83
N LEU A 9 -11.62 -6.58 7.09
CA LEU A 9 -12.86 -6.28 7.81
C LEU A 9 -12.56 -5.77 9.22
N LEU A 10 -11.71 -6.46 9.96
CA LEU A 10 -11.33 -6.06 11.31
C LEU A 10 -10.72 -4.66 11.33
N PHE A 11 -9.77 -4.39 10.41
CA PHE A 11 -9.12 -3.09 10.30
C PHE A 11 -10.11 -1.98 9.93
N GLY A 12 -10.98 -2.22 8.95
CA GLY A 12 -12.01 -1.26 8.54
C GLY A 12 -13.01 -0.93 9.65
N VAL A 13 -13.44 -1.95 10.41
CA VAL A 13 -14.34 -1.78 11.57
C VAL A 13 -13.65 -1.02 12.70
N LEU A 14 -12.39 -1.36 13.02
CA LEU A 14 -11.64 -0.67 14.08
C LEU A 14 -11.40 0.80 13.72
N CYS A 15 -10.85 1.08 12.54
CA CYS A 15 -10.58 2.46 12.11
C CYS A 15 -11.87 3.28 11.97
N GLY A 16 -12.89 2.73 11.33
CA GLY A 16 -14.20 3.38 11.19
C GLY A 16 -14.90 3.59 12.52
N GLY A 17 -14.85 2.60 13.42
CA GLY A 17 -15.45 2.67 14.75
C GLY A 17 -14.75 3.69 15.65
N VAL A 18 -13.42 3.71 15.68
CA VAL A 18 -12.65 4.70 16.44
C VAL A 18 -12.94 6.12 15.94
N LEU A 19 -12.97 6.33 14.63
CA LEU A 19 -13.26 7.65 14.07
C LEU A 19 -14.69 8.09 14.37
N ALA A 20 -15.67 7.21 14.23
CA ALA A 20 -17.06 7.48 14.58
C ALA A 20 -17.20 7.81 16.07
N TRP A 21 -16.55 7.06 16.95
CA TRP A 21 -16.57 7.31 18.39
C TRP A 21 -15.93 8.65 18.74
N VAL A 22 -14.77 8.98 18.17
CA VAL A 22 -14.09 10.27 18.39
C VAL A 22 -14.98 11.44 17.95
N VAL A 23 -15.64 11.34 16.80
CA VAL A 23 -16.55 12.38 16.32
C VAL A 23 -17.78 12.53 17.22
N TRP A 24 -18.34 11.40 17.67
CA TRP A 24 -19.49 11.39 18.58
C TRP A 24 -19.13 11.97 19.95
N ASP A 25 -18.09 11.46 20.60
CA ASP A 25 -17.63 11.88 21.92
C ASP A 25 -17.36 13.40 21.96
N ARG A 26 -16.72 13.93 20.92
CA ARG A 26 -16.44 15.37 20.85
C ARG A 26 -17.67 16.21 20.53
N SER A 27 -18.60 15.69 19.75
CA SER A 27 -19.89 16.36 19.52
C SER A 27 -20.69 16.45 20.82
N GLU A 28 -20.71 15.39 21.63
CA GLU A 28 -21.38 15.38 22.94
C GLU A 28 -20.70 16.32 23.94
N ARG A 29 -19.37 16.33 24.01
CA ARG A 29 -18.62 17.25 24.89
C ARG A 29 -18.85 18.70 24.51
N GLU A 30 -18.85 19.03 23.21
CA GLU A 30 -19.16 20.39 22.76
C GLU A 30 -20.56 20.84 23.16
N LEU A 31 -21.54 19.95 23.13
CA LEU A 31 -22.90 20.22 23.59
C LEU A 31 -22.97 20.34 25.12
N ALA A 32 -22.25 19.52 25.87
CA ALA A 32 -22.20 19.54 27.32
C ALA A 32 -21.53 20.80 27.88
N ASP A 33 -20.41 21.22 27.29
CA ASP A 33 -19.70 22.44 27.65
C ASP A 33 -20.57 23.69 27.47
N ARG A 34 -21.38 23.73 26.40
CA ARG A 34 -22.29 24.85 26.15
C ARG A 34 -23.50 24.87 27.09
N ALA A 35 -23.89 23.72 27.64
CA ALA A 35 -24.97 23.62 28.62
C ALA A 35 -24.52 24.04 30.06
N GLY A 36 -23.31 24.55 30.25
CA GLY A 36 -22.80 25.03 31.55
C GLY A 36 -22.52 23.93 32.55
N ARG A 37 -22.34 22.68 32.07
CA ARG A 37 -21.98 21.54 32.94
C ARG A 37 -20.48 21.30 32.88
N GLU A 38 -19.74 21.88 33.78
CA GLU A 38 -18.32 21.69 34.06
C GLU A 38 -17.38 22.74 33.46
N GLU A 39 -16.91 23.59 34.36
CA GLU A 39 -15.94 24.66 34.17
C GLU A 39 -14.52 24.18 33.86
N HIS A 40 -14.27 22.85 33.76
CA HIS A 40 -12.92 22.27 33.75
C HIS A 40 -12.45 21.60 32.46
N GLU A 41 -13.32 21.30 31.52
CA GLU A 41 -12.93 20.70 30.25
C GLU A 41 -13.08 21.69 29.09
N ARG A 42 -11.97 22.07 28.50
CA ARG A 42 -11.90 23.00 27.38
C ARG A 42 -12.58 22.44 26.15
N PRO A 43 -13.50 23.17 25.47
CA PRO A 43 -13.98 22.81 24.15
C PRO A 43 -12.79 22.83 23.19
N ARG A 44 -12.17 21.70 22.98
CA ARG A 44 -11.25 21.52 21.86
C ARG A 44 -12.13 21.33 20.63
N PHE A 45 -12.40 22.43 19.91
CA PHE A 45 -12.74 22.23 18.50
C PHE A 45 -11.72 21.24 17.96
N LEU A 46 -12.23 20.16 17.39
CA LEU A 46 -11.37 19.30 16.63
C LEU A 46 -10.83 20.13 15.46
N PRO A 47 -9.57 20.51 15.46
CA PRO A 47 -8.91 20.43 14.21
C PRO A 47 -9.08 18.96 13.82
N PHE A 48 -9.60 18.67 12.64
CA PHE A 48 -9.48 17.35 12.04
C PHE A 48 -7.97 17.12 11.94
N GLY A 49 -7.38 16.60 13.02
CA GLY A 49 -5.96 16.71 13.27
C GLY A 49 -5.18 16.28 12.07
N GLY A 50 -4.30 17.15 11.58
CA GLY A 50 -3.28 16.78 10.63
C GLY A 50 -3.73 16.60 9.20
N TYR A 51 -4.36 17.62 8.57
CA TYR A 51 -4.58 17.70 7.11
C TYR A 51 -3.31 17.59 6.26
N TYR A 52 -2.21 17.16 6.88
CA TYR A 52 -0.90 17.06 6.27
C TYR A 52 -0.43 15.63 6.06
N TYR A 53 -1.19 14.63 6.55
CA TYR A 53 -0.74 13.24 6.50
C TYR A 53 -0.63 12.73 5.06
N LEU A 54 -1.67 12.87 4.27
CA LEU A 54 -1.61 12.48 2.86
C LEU A 54 -0.58 13.30 2.07
N PRO A 55 -0.55 14.65 2.14
CA PRO A 55 0.50 15.45 1.51
C PRO A 55 1.91 15.07 1.94
N MET A 56 2.13 14.83 3.21
CA MET A 56 3.43 14.44 3.75
C MET A 56 3.86 13.07 3.22
N MET A 57 2.96 12.09 3.20
CA MET A 57 3.25 10.76 2.68
C MET A 57 3.57 10.80 1.19
N MET A 58 2.81 11.56 0.40
CA MET A 58 3.07 11.71 -1.04
C MET A 58 4.44 12.33 -1.35
N LEU A 59 4.97 13.17 -0.46
CA LEU A 59 6.34 13.70 -0.58
C LEU A 59 7.39 12.71 -0.05
N LEU A 60 7.04 11.92 0.95
CA LEU A 60 7.97 10.98 1.59
C LEU A 60 8.25 9.75 0.71
N TYR A 61 7.25 9.24 -0.02
CA TYR A 61 7.40 8.01 -0.84
C TYR A 61 8.53 8.09 -1.86
N PRO A 62 8.63 9.11 -2.73
CA PRO A 62 9.75 9.21 -3.66
C PRO A 62 11.10 9.31 -2.95
N ILE A 63 11.17 10.01 -1.81
CA ILE A 63 12.41 10.15 -1.03
C ILE A 63 12.82 8.81 -0.43
N LEU A 64 11.90 8.08 0.18
CA LEU A 64 12.16 6.74 0.72
C LEU A 64 12.55 5.77 -0.40
N GLY A 65 11.90 5.85 -1.55
CA GLY A 65 12.23 5.03 -2.71
C GLY A 65 13.68 5.24 -3.16
N VAL A 66 14.14 6.50 -3.24
CA VAL A 66 15.55 6.79 -3.58
C VAL A 66 16.51 6.21 -2.55
N ILE A 67 16.19 6.32 -1.26
CA ILE A 67 17.06 5.83 -0.17
C ILE A 67 17.16 4.30 -0.16
N VAL A 68 16.05 3.61 -0.42
CA VAL A 68 15.95 2.14 -0.28
C VAL A 68 16.42 1.41 -1.53
N GLY A 69 16.07 1.89 -2.73
CA GLY A 69 16.31 1.16 -3.99
C GLY A 69 16.56 2.06 -5.20
N GLY A 70 17.00 3.30 -4.97
CA GLY A 70 17.36 4.24 -6.05
C GLY A 70 16.16 4.77 -6.85
N ALA A 71 16.45 5.31 -8.03
CA ALA A 71 15.45 6.03 -8.83
C ALA A 71 14.29 5.12 -9.30
N GLN A 72 14.55 3.87 -9.62
CA GLN A 72 13.52 2.93 -10.07
C GLN A 72 12.50 2.65 -8.97
N MET A 73 12.95 2.34 -7.76
CA MET A 73 12.08 2.13 -6.60
C MET A 73 11.28 3.39 -6.26
N ALA A 74 11.88 4.59 -6.38
CA ALA A 74 11.19 5.84 -6.17
C ALA A 74 10.02 6.03 -7.15
N VAL A 75 10.24 5.72 -8.43
CA VAL A 75 9.18 5.79 -9.45
C VAL A 75 8.08 4.77 -9.16
N GLN A 76 8.43 3.52 -8.85
CA GLN A 76 7.45 2.47 -8.53
C GLN A 76 6.57 2.85 -7.34
N LEU A 77 7.17 3.28 -6.22
CA LEU A 77 6.43 3.70 -5.03
C LEU A 77 5.54 4.92 -5.31
N THR A 78 6.05 5.88 -6.08
CA THR A 78 5.28 7.07 -6.46
C THR A 78 4.10 6.70 -7.34
N LEU A 79 4.28 5.85 -8.35
CA LEU A 79 3.20 5.38 -9.21
C LEU A 79 2.15 4.59 -8.46
N CYS A 80 2.56 3.69 -7.55
CA CYS A 80 1.64 2.97 -6.67
C CYS A 80 0.76 3.93 -5.88
N ALA A 81 1.38 4.91 -5.21
CA ALA A 81 0.66 5.91 -4.43
C ALA A 81 -0.28 6.76 -5.31
N LEU A 82 0.17 7.19 -6.48
CA LEU A 82 -0.62 8.01 -7.41
C LEU A 82 -1.82 7.27 -7.97
N MET A 83 -1.66 6.02 -8.38
CA MET A 83 -2.78 5.20 -8.88
C MET A 83 -3.91 5.11 -7.87
N ARG A 84 -3.56 4.84 -6.60
CA ARG A 84 -4.54 4.80 -5.51
C ARG A 84 -5.17 6.16 -5.28
N VAL A 85 -4.34 7.20 -5.14
CA VAL A 85 -4.83 8.57 -4.89
C VAL A 85 -5.75 9.03 -6.01
N PHE A 86 -5.42 8.83 -7.28
CA PHE A 86 -6.29 9.27 -8.39
C PHE A 86 -7.64 8.58 -8.40
N LEU A 87 -7.65 7.27 -8.20
CA LEU A 87 -8.90 6.50 -8.19
C LEU A 87 -9.73 6.82 -6.96
N GLU A 88 -9.10 6.74 -5.77
CA GLU A 88 -9.82 6.93 -4.51
C GLU A 88 -10.32 8.36 -4.34
N LEU A 89 -9.48 9.39 -4.62
CA LEU A 89 -9.93 10.77 -4.58
C LEU A 89 -10.99 11.05 -5.65
N GLY A 90 -10.75 10.60 -6.89
CA GLY A 90 -11.66 10.85 -8.00
C GLY A 90 -13.05 10.28 -7.74
N VAL A 91 -13.12 9.00 -7.42
CA VAL A 91 -14.39 8.30 -7.12
C VAL A 91 -15.05 8.88 -5.88
N TYR A 92 -14.28 9.07 -4.80
CA TYR A 92 -14.80 9.61 -3.54
C TYR A 92 -15.49 10.95 -3.72
N TYR A 93 -14.81 11.94 -4.32
CA TYR A 93 -15.38 13.28 -4.46
C TYR A 93 -16.55 13.33 -5.45
N VAL A 94 -16.56 12.50 -6.50
CA VAL A 94 -17.71 12.37 -7.41
C VAL A 94 -18.94 11.84 -6.65
N LEU A 95 -18.77 10.76 -5.90
CA LEU A 95 -19.83 10.18 -5.08
C LEU A 95 -20.30 11.17 -4.00
N LEU A 96 -19.37 11.82 -3.32
CA LEU A 96 -19.68 12.80 -2.30
C LEU A 96 -20.48 13.97 -2.87
N MET A 97 -20.10 14.52 -4.03
CA MET A 97 -20.86 15.58 -4.69
C MET A 97 -22.29 15.15 -5.07
N ALA A 98 -22.46 13.91 -5.48
CA ALA A 98 -23.78 13.38 -5.84
C ALA A 98 -24.70 13.20 -4.61
N VAL A 99 -24.13 12.73 -3.50
CA VAL A 99 -24.89 12.40 -2.28
C VAL A 99 -25.06 13.60 -1.35
N MET A 100 -24.16 14.59 -1.39
CA MET A 100 -24.13 15.75 -0.49
C MET A 100 -25.46 16.55 -0.43
N PRO A 101 -26.20 16.82 -1.54
CA PRO A 101 -27.47 17.53 -1.48
C PRO A 101 -28.52 16.81 -0.63
N TRP A 102 -28.47 15.48 -0.58
CA TRP A 102 -29.34 14.66 0.25
C TRP A 102 -28.85 14.63 1.71
N LEU A 103 -27.54 14.44 1.94
CA LEU A 103 -26.93 14.41 3.28
C LEU A 103 -27.18 15.70 4.07
N ARG A 104 -27.07 16.86 3.44
CA ARG A 104 -27.33 18.18 4.06
C ARG A 104 -28.71 18.32 4.70
N ARG A 105 -29.68 17.49 4.30
CA ARG A 105 -31.03 17.49 4.88
C ARG A 105 -31.10 16.74 6.21
N TRP A 106 -30.23 15.72 6.41
CA TRP A 106 -30.34 14.80 7.52
C TRP A 106 -29.20 14.93 8.53
N VAL A 107 -28.07 15.39 8.07
CA VAL A 107 -26.81 15.40 8.82
C VAL A 107 -26.39 16.83 9.09
N SER A 108 -25.72 17.07 10.24
CA SER A 108 -25.20 18.39 10.61
C SER A 108 -24.22 18.93 9.56
N ALA A 109 -24.19 20.25 9.37
CA ALA A 109 -23.28 20.88 8.43
C ALA A 109 -21.82 20.63 8.80
N ARG A 110 -21.53 20.46 10.07
CA ARG A 110 -20.23 20.09 10.58
C ARG A 110 -19.73 18.78 9.98
N VAL A 111 -20.54 17.73 10.04
CA VAL A 111 -20.17 16.42 9.48
C VAL A 111 -20.12 16.48 7.96
N CYS A 112 -20.99 17.24 7.32
CA CYS A 112 -20.88 17.48 5.87
C CYS A 112 -19.53 18.14 5.49
N ALA A 113 -19.04 19.10 6.28
CA ALA A 113 -17.73 19.70 6.09
C ALA A 113 -16.59 18.68 6.35
N MET A 114 -16.74 17.80 7.35
CA MET A 114 -15.79 16.74 7.66
C MET A 114 -15.63 15.73 6.52
N LEU A 115 -16.70 15.36 5.87
CA LEU A 115 -16.64 14.40 4.77
C LEU A 115 -15.73 14.87 3.63
N TRP A 116 -15.61 16.19 3.39
CA TRP A 116 -14.65 16.70 2.40
C TRP A 116 -13.19 16.47 2.76
N LEU A 117 -12.88 16.29 4.04
CA LEU A 117 -11.52 16.13 4.57
C LEU A 117 -11.15 14.68 4.83
N LEU A 118 -12.11 13.77 4.78
CA LEU A 118 -11.88 12.35 5.06
C LEU A 118 -10.81 11.70 4.18
N PRO A 119 -10.59 12.13 2.91
CA PRO A 119 -9.48 11.62 2.10
C PRO A 119 -8.08 11.79 2.69
N ASP A 120 -7.87 12.66 3.68
CA ASP A 120 -6.58 12.71 4.39
C ASP A 120 -6.23 11.35 5.02
N TRP A 121 -7.22 10.54 5.39
CA TRP A 121 -7.03 9.21 5.93
C TRP A 121 -6.65 8.14 4.89
N ILE A 122 -6.76 8.47 3.59
CA ILE A 122 -6.35 7.58 2.50
C ILE A 122 -4.85 7.24 2.63
N TYR A 123 -4.03 8.12 3.24
CA TYR A 123 -2.61 7.84 3.46
C TYR A 123 -2.36 6.50 4.19
N VAL A 124 -3.28 6.06 5.03
CA VAL A 124 -3.20 4.77 5.74
C VAL A 124 -3.21 3.60 4.77
N PHE A 125 -3.86 3.77 3.60
CA PHE A 125 -4.00 2.74 2.57
C PHE A 125 -3.01 2.90 1.41
N VAL A 126 -2.28 4.02 1.34
CA VAL A 126 -1.40 4.38 0.22
C VAL A 126 -0.02 3.70 0.34
N GLY A 127 0.37 3.21 1.51
CA GLY A 127 1.66 2.58 1.73
C GLY A 127 1.66 1.07 1.50
N ARG A 128 2.84 0.46 1.71
CA ARG A 128 3.03 -1.00 1.74
C ARG A 128 2.27 -1.73 2.86
N LEU A 129 1.50 -1.01 3.68
CA LEU A 129 0.49 -1.57 4.56
C LEU A 129 -0.68 -2.07 3.69
N ASP A 130 -0.36 -2.95 2.73
CA ASP A 130 -1.36 -3.57 1.90
C ASP A 130 -2.22 -4.47 2.77
N LEU A 131 -3.45 -4.00 2.96
CA LEU A 131 -4.48 -4.91 3.42
C LEU A 131 -4.64 -5.97 2.32
N PRO A 132 -4.35 -7.24 2.62
CA PRO A 132 -4.39 -8.27 1.61
C PRO A 132 -5.76 -8.32 0.94
N THR A 133 -5.77 -8.51 -0.38
CA THR A 133 -6.99 -8.61 -1.19
C THR A 133 -7.13 -10.03 -1.70
N ASP A 134 -8.30 -10.66 -1.50
CA ASP A 134 -8.58 -12.01 -2.02
C ASP A 134 -9.01 -12.03 -3.50
N GLY A 135 -9.13 -10.89 -4.12
CA GLY A 135 -9.64 -10.79 -5.49
C GLY A 135 -8.54 -10.56 -6.52
N LYS A 136 -8.78 -10.99 -7.75
CA LYS A 136 -7.95 -10.63 -8.89
C LYS A 136 -7.94 -9.11 -9.02
N LYS A 137 -6.74 -8.50 -8.98
CA LYS A 137 -6.57 -7.07 -9.22
C LYS A 137 -6.79 -6.76 -10.70
N LEU A 138 -7.41 -5.63 -11.00
CA LEU A 138 -7.45 -5.11 -12.36
C LEU A 138 -6.08 -4.53 -12.69
N VAL A 139 -5.33 -5.21 -13.54
CA VAL A 139 -4.01 -4.75 -13.97
C VAL A 139 -4.14 -3.97 -15.27
N LEU A 140 -3.66 -2.73 -15.25
CA LEU A 140 -3.58 -1.86 -16.43
C LEU A 140 -2.17 -1.97 -17.01
N HIS A 141 -2.06 -2.38 -18.28
CA HIS A 141 -0.80 -2.49 -18.99
C HIS A 141 -0.52 -1.23 -19.80
N ALA A 142 0.67 -0.65 -19.67
CA ALA A 142 1.06 0.53 -20.41
C ALA A 142 2.53 0.48 -20.84
N PRO A 143 2.88 1.05 -22.02
CA PRO A 143 4.28 1.23 -22.39
C PRO A 143 5.01 2.12 -21.38
N GLY A 144 6.20 1.71 -20.93
CA GLY A 144 6.96 2.43 -19.92
C GLY A 144 7.25 3.88 -20.30
N VAL A 145 7.60 4.15 -21.57
CA VAL A 145 7.83 5.51 -22.08
C VAL A 145 6.58 6.38 -21.85
N LEU A 146 5.39 5.87 -22.15
CA LEU A 146 4.14 6.60 -21.94
C LEU A 146 3.93 6.91 -20.44
N VAL A 147 4.19 5.94 -19.56
CA VAL A 147 4.05 6.11 -18.11
C VAL A 147 4.97 7.22 -17.60
N TYR A 148 6.25 7.23 -18.02
CA TYR A 148 7.20 8.27 -17.60
C TYR A 148 6.82 9.66 -18.15
N VAL A 149 6.37 9.75 -19.38
CA VAL A 149 5.90 11.02 -19.99
C VAL A 149 4.67 11.54 -19.25
N LEU A 150 3.69 10.68 -18.99
CA LEU A 150 2.48 11.07 -18.24
C LEU A 150 2.82 11.47 -16.81
N LEU A 151 3.74 10.77 -16.15
CA LEU A 151 4.22 11.13 -14.81
C LEU A 151 4.89 12.52 -14.82
N ALA A 152 5.74 12.81 -15.80
CA ALA A 152 6.38 14.11 -15.94
C ALA A 152 5.36 15.24 -16.17
N ILE A 153 4.40 15.04 -17.08
CA ILE A 153 3.30 15.99 -17.32
C ILE A 153 2.49 16.20 -16.03
N TRP A 154 2.19 15.12 -15.32
CA TRP A 154 1.45 15.21 -14.06
C TRP A 154 2.21 16.02 -13.00
N VAL A 155 3.50 15.75 -12.79
CA VAL A 155 4.34 16.50 -11.83
C VAL A 155 4.33 17.99 -12.17
N VAL A 156 4.56 18.34 -13.45
CA VAL A 156 4.57 19.74 -13.90
C VAL A 156 3.22 20.41 -13.62
N GLY A 157 2.12 19.74 -13.94
CA GLY A 157 0.76 20.24 -13.71
C GLY A 157 0.44 20.39 -12.22
N ALA A 158 0.76 19.38 -11.40
CA ALA A 158 0.52 19.40 -9.96
C ALA A 158 1.31 20.51 -9.26
N VAL A 159 2.61 20.60 -9.56
CA VAL A 159 3.48 21.69 -9.05
C VAL A 159 2.99 23.05 -9.56
N GLY A 160 2.64 23.14 -10.83
CA GLY A 160 2.10 24.38 -11.43
C GLY A 160 0.85 24.87 -10.73
N VAL A 161 -0.12 23.98 -10.44
CA VAL A 161 -1.34 24.33 -9.70
C VAL A 161 -1.02 24.74 -8.27
N MET A 162 -0.14 24.01 -7.56
CA MET A 162 0.27 24.35 -6.20
C MET A 162 0.97 25.72 -6.13
N VAL A 163 1.91 25.98 -7.04
CA VAL A 163 2.63 27.26 -7.13
C VAL A 163 1.68 28.40 -7.45
N TRP A 164 0.81 28.22 -8.44
CA TRP A 164 -0.19 29.21 -8.82
C TRP A 164 -1.12 29.55 -7.65
N LYS A 165 -1.68 28.55 -7.01
CA LYS A 165 -2.62 28.73 -5.88
C LYS A 165 -1.93 29.35 -4.66
N SER A 166 -0.75 28.84 -4.28
CA SER A 166 0.04 29.40 -3.18
C SER A 166 0.52 30.82 -3.46
N GLY A 167 0.99 31.06 -4.68
CA GLY A 167 1.39 32.39 -5.15
C GLY A 167 0.25 33.39 -5.14
N SER A 168 -0.93 32.98 -5.65
CA SER A 168 -2.14 33.81 -5.61
C SER A 168 -2.56 34.15 -4.17
N HIS A 169 -2.50 33.18 -3.26
CA HIS A 169 -2.76 33.41 -1.83
C HIS A 169 -1.75 34.38 -1.21
N LEU A 170 -0.48 34.20 -1.46
CA LEU A 170 0.58 35.10 -0.95
C LEU A 170 0.46 36.52 -1.53
N ALA A 171 0.16 36.64 -2.82
CA ALA A 171 -0.07 37.93 -3.45
C ALA A 171 -1.27 38.65 -2.85
N PHE A 172 -2.37 37.92 -2.66
CA PHE A 172 -3.57 38.45 -2.01
C PHE A 172 -3.28 38.87 -0.56
N ARG A 173 -2.60 38.05 0.22
CA ARG A 173 -2.18 38.36 1.58
C ARG A 173 -1.30 39.63 1.62
N ARG A 174 -0.31 39.75 0.73
CA ARG A 174 0.55 40.93 0.65
C ARG A 174 -0.28 42.17 0.31
N ARG A 175 -1.20 42.09 -0.62
CA ARG A 175 -2.08 43.20 -1.00
C ARG A 175 -2.91 43.69 0.18
N ILE A 176 -3.56 42.80 0.91
CA ILE A 176 -4.44 43.11 2.04
C ILE A 176 -3.64 43.72 3.21
N LEU A 177 -2.47 43.17 3.51
CA LEU A 177 -1.70 43.55 4.68
C LEU A 177 -0.74 44.72 4.42
N LYS A 178 -0.60 45.20 3.18
CA LYS A 178 0.34 46.28 2.83
C LYS A 178 0.07 47.57 3.59
N ASN A 179 -1.22 47.95 3.70
CA ASN A 179 -1.65 49.18 4.37
C ASN A 179 -2.50 48.85 5.62
N ALA A 180 -2.41 47.64 6.14
CA ALA A 180 -3.22 47.24 7.28
C ALA A 180 -2.69 47.90 8.56
N VAL A 181 -3.59 48.52 9.32
CA VAL A 181 -3.32 49.21 10.56
C VAL A 181 -3.79 48.38 11.75
N PRO A 182 -2.98 48.21 12.80
CA PRO A 182 -3.45 47.55 14.01
C PRO A 182 -4.66 48.25 14.60
N VAL A 183 -5.62 47.47 15.10
CA VAL A 183 -6.75 48.06 15.83
C VAL A 183 -6.29 48.56 17.19
N THR A 184 -6.53 49.82 17.48
CA THR A 184 -6.18 50.50 18.75
C THR A 184 -7.38 50.95 19.54
N ASP A 185 -8.58 50.86 18.92
CA ASP A 185 -9.82 51.24 19.57
C ASP A 185 -10.17 50.28 20.71
N ARG A 186 -10.34 50.82 21.92
CA ARG A 186 -10.59 50.07 23.15
C ARG A 186 -11.90 49.27 23.07
N GLN A 187 -12.91 49.80 22.41
CA GLN A 187 -14.24 49.16 22.33
C GLN A 187 -14.14 47.90 21.46
N THR A 188 -13.50 48.01 20.30
CA THR A 188 -13.26 46.87 19.42
C THR A 188 -12.34 45.79 20.08
N LEU A 189 -11.30 46.22 20.80
CA LEU A 189 -10.42 45.30 21.52
C LEU A 189 -11.14 44.59 22.68
N HIS A 190 -12.06 45.26 23.36
CA HIS A 190 -12.84 44.66 24.44
C HIS A 190 -13.78 43.59 23.90
N VAL A 191 -14.48 43.83 22.79
CA VAL A 191 -15.32 42.82 22.13
C VAL A 191 -14.44 41.62 21.66
N TRP A 192 -13.27 41.91 21.11
CA TRP A 192 -12.29 40.90 20.72
C TRP A 192 -11.87 39.99 21.88
N GLU A 193 -11.56 40.55 23.03
CA GLU A 193 -11.18 39.81 24.24
C GLU A 193 -12.33 38.93 24.73
N ILE A 194 -13.56 39.46 24.77
CA ILE A 194 -14.76 38.68 25.14
C ILE A 194 -14.96 37.47 24.23
N GLU A 195 -14.82 37.64 22.90
CA GLU A 195 -15.03 36.53 21.97
C GLU A 195 -13.87 35.51 22.01
N LEU A 196 -12.63 35.92 22.33
CA LEU A 196 -11.53 35.02 22.60
C LEU A 196 -11.76 34.21 23.88
N GLU A 197 -12.23 34.84 24.96
CA GLU A 197 -12.59 34.15 26.20
C GLU A 197 -13.73 33.15 25.97
N ARG A 198 -14.77 33.55 25.25
CA ARG A 198 -15.88 32.67 24.85
C ARG A 198 -15.42 31.47 24.05
N ALA A 199 -14.39 31.63 23.20
CA ALA A 199 -13.76 30.57 22.46
C ALA A 199 -12.68 29.82 23.26
N TRP A 200 -12.47 30.12 24.55
CA TRP A 200 -11.45 29.55 25.45
C TRP A 200 -10.01 29.67 24.94
N ILE A 201 -9.71 30.72 24.19
CA ILE A 201 -8.39 30.97 23.62
C ILE A 201 -7.57 31.87 24.57
N ARG A 202 -6.91 31.28 25.55
CA ARG A 202 -6.12 32.03 26.57
C ARG A 202 -4.77 32.55 26.09
N LYS A 203 -4.14 31.94 25.08
CA LYS A 203 -2.84 32.35 24.53
C LYS A 203 -2.96 32.58 23.04
N CYS A 204 -3.49 33.73 22.67
CA CYS A 204 -3.66 34.14 21.30
C CYS A 204 -2.43 34.91 20.80
N LYS A 205 -1.90 34.51 19.63
CA LYS A 205 -0.87 35.30 18.90
C LYS A 205 -1.42 35.93 17.63
N TRP A 206 -2.73 35.80 17.42
CA TRP A 206 -3.41 36.42 16.29
C TRP A 206 -3.43 37.93 16.47
N LYS A 207 -3.47 38.65 15.38
CA LYS A 207 -3.56 40.12 15.42
C LYS A 207 -4.83 40.58 14.72
N LEU A 208 -5.50 41.54 15.32
CA LEU A 208 -6.64 42.23 14.76
C LEU A 208 -6.15 43.48 14.04
N VAL A 209 -6.49 43.61 12.75
CA VAL A 209 -6.06 44.72 11.91
C VAL A 209 -7.22 45.28 11.09
N ARG A 210 -7.16 46.51 10.68
CA ARG A 210 -8.07 47.13 9.70
C ARG A 210 -7.34 47.37 8.39
N SER A 211 -8.05 47.19 7.26
CA SER A 211 -7.50 47.43 5.93
C SER A 211 -8.54 48.02 5.00
N ASP A 212 -8.12 48.97 4.19
CA ASP A 212 -8.89 49.55 3.11
C ASP A 212 -9.01 48.64 1.87
N ALA A 213 -8.16 47.63 1.81
CA ALA A 213 -8.14 46.66 0.71
C ALA A 213 -9.22 45.58 0.80
N VAL A 214 -10.02 45.56 1.86
CA VAL A 214 -11.10 44.60 2.08
C VAL A 214 -12.41 45.32 2.36
N THR A 215 -13.51 44.77 1.84
CA THR A 215 -14.87 45.27 2.07
C THR A 215 -15.64 44.39 3.05
N THR A 216 -15.18 43.13 3.23
CA THR A 216 -15.74 42.17 4.16
C THR A 216 -14.70 41.72 5.18
N PRO A 217 -15.09 41.46 6.44
CA PRO A 217 -14.22 40.86 7.44
C PRO A 217 -13.68 39.51 6.92
N LEU A 218 -12.44 39.19 7.27
CA LEU A 218 -11.83 37.91 6.90
C LEU A 218 -10.66 37.55 7.82
N SER A 219 -10.36 36.26 7.89
CA SER A 219 -9.15 35.76 8.52
C SER A 219 -8.15 35.27 7.47
N ILE A 220 -6.85 35.56 7.68
CA ILE A 220 -5.78 35.18 6.78
C ILE A 220 -4.53 34.74 7.54
N GLY A 221 -3.94 33.62 7.15
CA GLY A 221 -2.74 33.01 7.75
C GLY A 221 -2.98 31.53 8.07
N LEU A 222 -1.91 30.75 8.05
CA LEU A 222 -1.95 29.30 8.31
C LEU A 222 -1.51 28.95 9.73
N TYR A 223 -0.64 29.76 10.35
CA TYR A 223 -0.06 29.46 11.66
C TYR A 223 -0.43 30.53 12.67
N ASN A 224 -0.55 30.15 13.92
CA ASN A 224 -0.92 31.01 15.04
C ASN A 224 -0.17 32.37 15.04
N ARG A 225 1.12 32.40 14.70
CA ARG A 225 1.92 33.64 14.61
C ARG A 225 1.63 34.48 13.36
N THR A 226 1.17 33.86 12.29
CA THR A 226 0.95 34.51 10.98
C THR A 226 -0.50 34.90 10.75
N THR A 227 -1.41 34.41 11.58
CA THR A 227 -2.85 34.66 11.47
C THR A 227 -3.20 36.10 11.82
N ARG A 228 -4.03 36.69 10.97
CA ARG A 228 -4.57 38.04 11.13
C ARG A 228 -6.06 37.98 10.86
N ILE A 229 -6.86 38.63 11.71
CA ILE A 229 -8.23 38.96 11.40
C ILE A 229 -8.25 40.38 10.87
N VAL A 230 -8.78 40.55 9.69
CA VAL A 230 -8.78 41.82 8.96
C VAL A 230 -10.21 42.32 8.88
N LEU A 231 -10.42 43.49 9.46
CA LEU A 231 -11.71 44.21 9.39
C LEU A 231 -11.63 45.29 8.30
N PRO A 232 -12.69 45.55 7.57
CA PRO A 232 -12.79 46.75 6.73
C PRO A 232 -12.68 48.06 7.54
N MET A 233 -12.49 49.17 6.85
CA MET A 233 -12.48 50.50 7.47
C MET A 233 -13.87 51.01 7.88
N ARG A 234 -14.88 50.17 7.79
CA ARG A 234 -16.25 50.39 8.22
C ARG A 234 -16.36 50.29 9.75
N GLU A 235 -17.25 51.08 10.34
CA GLU A 235 -17.65 50.94 11.74
C GLU A 235 -18.78 49.91 11.87
N TYR A 236 -18.75 49.22 13.00
CA TYR A 236 -19.72 48.16 13.36
C TYR A 236 -20.27 48.44 14.75
N THR A 237 -21.51 48.09 14.99
CA THR A 237 -22.07 48.05 16.36
C THR A 237 -21.34 46.94 17.16
N GLN A 238 -21.46 46.97 18.48
CA GLN A 238 -20.83 45.94 19.34
C GLN A 238 -21.40 44.57 19.04
N GLU A 239 -22.69 44.47 18.79
CA GLU A 239 -23.37 43.21 18.47
C GLU A 239 -22.93 42.68 17.11
N GLU A 240 -22.85 43.51 16.08
CA GLU A 240 -22.33 43.11 14.76
C GLU A 240 -20.90 42.65 14.86
N LEU A 241 -20.06 43.40 15.58
CA LEU A 241 -18.66 43.08 15.75
C LEU A 241 -18.47 41.75 16.50
N SER A 242 -19.26 41.50 17.54
CA SER A 242 -19.25 40.22 18.28
C SER A 242 -19.58 39.05 17.34
N LEU A 243 -20.60 39.15 16.52
CA LEU A 243 -20.97 38.09 15.57
C LEU A 243 -19.91 37.86 14.50
N ILE A 244 -19.30 38.93 13.97
CA ILE A 244 -18.21 38.87 12.98
C ILE A 244 -16.99 38.20 13.60
N LEU A 245 -16.53 38.66 14.75
CA LEU A 245 -15.32 38.14 15.40
C LEU A 245 -15.51 36.69 15.81
N ARG A 246 -16.68 36.32 16.30
CA ARG A 246 -17.02 34.92 16.62
C ARG A 246 -16.92 34.05 15.37
N HIS A 247 -17.47 34.49 14.24
CA HIS A 247 -17.39 33.76 12.98
C HIS A 247 -15.94 33.52 12.54
N GLU A 248 -15.09 34.54 12.53
CA GLU A 248 -13.70 34.45 12.14
C GLU A 248 -12.85 33.61 13.13
N ILE A 249 -13.13 33.73 14.43
CA ILE A 249 -12.47 32.93 15.47
C ILE A 249 -12.79 31.46 15.31
N ILE A 250 -14.04 31.11 14.99
CA ILE A 250 -14.46 29.73 14.76
C ILE A 250 -13.73 29.15 13.56
N HIS A 251 -13.61 29.86 12.44
CA HIS A 251 -12.86 29.40 11.27
C HIS A 251 -11.41 29.07 11.62
N ILE A 252 -10.73 29.96 12.34
CA ILE A 252 -9.34 29.76 12.71
C ILE A 252 -9.21 28.61 13.72
N SER A 253 -10.09 28.53 14.71
CA SER A 253 -10.05 27.52 15.77
C SER A 253 -10.27 26.09 15.22
N ARG A 254 -11.06 25.98 14.17
CA ARG A 254 -11.34 24.71 13.50
C ARG A 254 -10.25 24.26 12.54
N GLY A 255 -9.32 25.15 12.16
CA GLY A 255 -8.31 24.86 11.16
C GLY A 255 -8.84 24.92 9.72
N ASP A 256 -9.86 25.73 9.44
CA ASP A 256 -10.43 25.87 8.09
C ASP A 256 -9.41 26.34 7.03
N PRO A 257 -8.42 27.22 7.35
CA PRO A 257 -7.35 27.56 6.41
C PRO A 257 -6.49 26.36 6.01
N GLU A 258 -6.17 25.49 6.96
CA GLU A 258 -5.42 24.25 6.74
C GLU A 258 -6.25 23.25 5.91
N ALA A 259 -7.54 23.13 6.22
CA ALA A 259 -8.47 22.31 5.44
C ALA A 259 -8.55 22.76 3.97
N LYS A 260 -8.60 24.08 3.73
CA LYS A 260 -8.59 24.65 2.37
C LYS A 260 -7.25 24.37 1.65
N LEU A 261 -6.12 24.37 2.37
CA LEU A 261 -4.84 23.99 1.80
C LEU A 261 -4.80 22.51 1.39
N PHE A 262 -5.33 21.62 2.24
CA PHE A 262 -5.48 20.19 1.92
C PHE A 262 -6.34 19.97 0.68
N LEU A 263 -7.49 20.62 0.57
CA LEU A 263 -8.36 20.53 -0.61
C LEU A 263 -7.68 21.08 -1.88
N THR A 264 -6.83 22.11 -1.71
CA THR A 264 -5.99 22.62 -2.80
C THR A 264 -4.97 21.56 -3.24
N PHE A 265 -4.35 20.87 -2.29
CA PHE A 265 -3.47 19.74 -2.58
C PHE A 265 -4.22 18.62 -3.32
N CYS A 266 -5.39 18.19 -2.86
CA CYS A 266 -6.21 17.19 -3.56
C CYS A 266 -6.55 17.63 -5.00
N THR A 267 -6.86 18.92 -5.18
CA THR A 267 -7.11 19.48 -6.52
C THR A 267 -5.85 19.47 -7.38
N ALA A 268 -4.68 19.75 -6.80
CA ALA A 268 -3.41 19.69 -7.51
C ALA A 268 -3.04 18.25 -7.90
N MET A 269 -3.28 17.27 -7.02
CA MET A 269 -3.05 15.85 -7.35
C MET A 269 -3.89 15.41 -8.55
N CYS A 270 -5.15 15.84 -8.61
CA CYS A 270 -6.09 15.49 -9.69
C CYS A 270 -6.40 16.71 -10.58
N TRP A 271 -5.42 17.54 -10.91
CA TRP A 271 -5.59 18.81 -11.62
C TRP A 271 -6.25 18.67 -12.99
N PHE A 272 -6.07 17.55 -13.64
CA PHE A 272 -6.68 17.19 -14.92
C PHE A 272 -8.17 16.83 -14.82
N ASN A 273 -8.69 16.60 -13.59
CA ASN A 273 -10.08 16.24 -13.38
C ASN A 273 -10.95 17.49 -13.05
N PRO A 274 -11.86 17.93 -13.95
CA PRO A 274 -12.67 19.11 -13.71
C PRO A 274 -13.63 18.97 -12.52
N LEU A 275 -14.00 17.73 -12.16
CA LEU A 275 -14.87 17.45 -11.03
C LEU A 275 -14.20 17.78 -9.69
N MET A 276 -12.87 17.68 -9.61
CA MET A 276 -12.13 18.11 -8.42
C MET A 276 -12.23 19.61 -8.18
N TRP A 277 -12.19 20.40 -9.25
CA TRP A 277 -12.39 21.86 -9.15
C TRP A 277 -13.81 22.22 -8.70
N ALA A 278 -14.79 21.46 -9.15
CA ALA A 278 -16.18 21.63 -8.70
C ALA A 278 -16.34 21.20 -7.23
N ALA A 279 -15.72 20.10 -6.82
CA ALA A 279 -15.70 19.63 -5.44
C ALA A 279 -15.11 20.67 -4.49
N MET A 280 -13.96 21.25 -4.84
CA MET A 280 -13.33 22.31 -4.05
C MET A 280 -14.24 23.53 -3.83
N ARG A 281 -14.98 23.94 -4.87
CA ARG A 281 -15.93 25.05 -4.74
C ARG A 281 -17.10 24.70 -3.82
N LYS A 282 -17.67 23.49 -3.98
CA LYS A 282 -18.79 23.04 -3.14
C LYS A 282 -18.41 22.80 -1.70
N SER A 283 -17.16 22.37 -1.43
CA SER A 283 -16.68 22.17 -0.06
C SER A 283 -16.64 23.50 0.71
N ALA A 284 -16.25 24.60 0.05
CA ALA A 284 -16.24 25.91 0.67
C ALA A 284 -17.62 26.30 1.22
N ASP A 285 -18.71 26.01 0.49
CA ASP A 285 -20.08 26.27 0.95
C ASP A 285 -20.42 25.51 2.25
N ASP A 286 -19.94 24.26 2.39
CA ASP A 286 -20.18 23.45 3.58
C ASP A 286 -19.35 23.89 4.79
N PHE A 287 -18.13 24.39 4.57
CA PHE A 287 -17.35 25.01 5.64
C PHE A 287 -18.05 26.26 6.20
N GLU A 288 -18.55 27.12 5.33
CA GLU A 288 -19.29 28.31 5.72
C GLU A 288 -20.58 27.95 6.49
N LEU A 289 -21.36 27.00 5.95
CA LEU A 289 -22.59 26.55 6.60
C LEU A 289 -22.32 25.95 7.98
N SER A 290 -21.27 25.19 8.11
CA SER A 290 -20.83 24.61 9.39
C SER A 290 -20.36 25.68 10.37
N CYS A 291 -19.73 26.76 9.88
CA CYS A 291 -19.37 27.91 10.71
C CYS A 291 -20.62 28.63 11.22
N ASP A 292 -21.57 28.92 10.34
CA ASP A 292 -22.85 29.55 10.70
C ASP A 292 -23.60 28.75 11.77
N GLU A 293 -23.73 27.44 11.60
CA GLU A 293 -24.34 26.57 12.62
C GLU A 293 -23.64 26.70 13.99
N SER A 294 -22.30 26.82 13.98
CA SER A 294 -21.49 26.96 15.22
C SER A 294 -21.63 28.34 15.85
N VAL A 295 -21.69 29.42 15.05
CA VAL A 295 -21.91 30.79 15.53
C VAL A 295 -23.25 30.93 16.20
N LEU A 296 -24.27 30.34 15.59
CA LEU A 296 -25.68 30.52 15.98
C LEU A 296 -26.27 29.40 16.83
N LEU A 297 -25.44 28.49 17.29
CA LEU A 297 -25.90 27.45 18.18
C LEU A 297 -26.47 28.08 19.45
N ASP A 298 -27.68 27.70 19.82
CA ASP A 298 -28.46 28.22 20.96
C ASP A 298 -28.78 29.72 20.94
N GLU A 299 -28.49 30.43 19.84
CA GLU A 299 -28.85 31.85 19.73
C GLU A 299 -30.35 32.03 19.40
N PRO A 300 -31.02 33.02 20.05
CA PRO A 300 -32.42 33.30 19.83
C PRO A 300 -32.69 33.92 18.46
N GLN A 301 -33.95 33.88 18.01
CA GLN A 301 -34.38 34.37 16.69
C GLN A 301 -33.97 35.82 16.37
N PRO A 302 -33.99 36.78 17.29
CA PRO A 302 -33.52 38.14 16.99
C PRO A 302 -32.06 38.20 16.55
N VAL A 303 -31.17 37.46 17.24
CA VAL A 303 -29.74 37.38 16.92
C VAL A 303 -29.50 36.69 15.57
N ARG A 304 -30.28 35.64 15.28
CA ARG A 304 -30.23 34.94 13.98
C ARG A 304 -30.62 35.88 12.84
N ARG A 305 -31.62 36.70 13.06
CA ARG A 305 -32.06 37.69 12.08
C ARG A 305 -31.00 38.76 11.84
N GLN A 306 -30.43 39.30 12.90
CA GLN A 306 -29.33 40.27 12.83
C GLN A 306 -28.12 39.71 12.08
N TYR A 307 -27.75 38.45 12.36
CA TYR A 307 -26.67 37.76 11.64
C TYR A 307 -26.99 37.56 10.15
N ALA A 308 -28.22 37.20 9.81
CA ALA A 308 -28.68 37.07 8.41
C ALA A 308 -28.64 38.42 7.66
N GLU A 309 -29.03 39.51 8.32
CA GLU A 309 -28.95 40.86 7.77
C GLU A 309 -27.50 41.30 7.55
N LEU A 310 -26.61 40.97 8.50
CA LEU A 310 -25.16 41.21 8.39
C LEU A 310 -24.54 40.45 7.21
N LEU A 311 -24.89 39.17 7.02
CA LEU A 311 -24.45 38.38 5.87
C LEU A 311 -24.95 38.98 4.54
N LEU A 312 -26.16 39.47 4.46
CA LEU A 312 -26.68 40.14 3.25
C LEU A 312 -25.93 41.43 2.93
N GLN A 313 -25.55 42.19 3.95
CA GLN A 313 -24.79 43.44 3.77
C GLN A 313 -23.34 43.17 3.31
N THR A 314 -22.77 42.02 3.71
CA THR A 314 -21.41 41.65 3.35
C THR A 314 -21.32 40.83 2.06
N ALA A 315 -22.43 40.37 1.51
CA ALA A 315 -22.51 39.58 0.29
C ALA A 315 -22.33 40.41 -0.96
N GLY A 316 -21.15 40.90 -1.27
CA GLY A 316 -20.95 41.74 -2.45
C GLY A 316 -19.55 41.71 -3.07
N ASP A 317 -18.56 41.17 -2.40
CA ASP A 317 -17.19 41.26 -2.88
C ASP A 317 -16.47 39.89 -2.97
N GLU A 318 -16.29 39.49 -4.21
CA GLU A 318 -15.56 38.27 -4.53
C GLU A 318 -14.09 38.56 -4.75
N ARG A 319 -13.15 38.05 -3.95
CA ARG A 319 -11.76 37.72 -4.38
C ARG A 319 -10.91 37.12 -3.26
N GLY A 320 -10.46 35.87 -3.45
CA GLY A 320 -9.32 35.31 -2.71
C GLY A 320 -9.56 33.96 -2.04
N PHE A 321 -8.49 33.34 -1.57
CA PHE A 321 -8.43 32.14 -0.73
C PHE A 321 -8.86 32.39 0.73
N THR A 322 -9.61 33.40 0.95
CA THR A 322 -10.09 33.76 2.28
C THR A 322 -11.33 32.95 2.61
N THR A 323 -11.67 32.91 3.88
CA THR A 323 -12.98 32.51 4.37
C THR A 323 -14.09 33.34 3.75
N CYS A 324 -13.78 34.40 3.01
CA CYS A 324 -14.73 35.24 2.31
C CYS A 324 -15.38 34.56 1.13
N LEU A 325 -16.56 34.44 1.26
CA LEU A 325 -17.80 34.31 0.52
C LEU A 325 -17.73 34.77 -0.93
N SER A 326 -17.28 33.90 -1.85
CA SER A 326 -17.82 33.89 -3.20
C SER A 326 -19.01 32.91 -3.23
N ALA A 327 -19.99 33.16 -2.38
CA ALA A 327 -21.22 32.37 -2.40
C ALA A 327 -21.96 32.67 -3.68
N THR A 328 -22.18 31.65 -4.52
CA THR A 328 -23.22 31.76 -5.56
C THR A 328 -24.50 32.18 -4.88
N ALA A 329 -25.38 32.95 -5.56
CA ALA A 329 -26.67 33.38 -5.00
C ALA A 329 -27.44 32.19 -4.39
N GLY A 330 -27.25 31.00 -4.91
CA GLY A 330 -27.82 29.76 -4.37
C GLY A 330 -27.25 29.34 -3.02
N ALA A 331 -25.92 29.44 -2.82
CA ALA A 331 -25.27 29.11 -1.55
C ALA A 331 -25.67 30.10 -0.45
N LEU A 332 -25.67 31.40 -0.76
CA LEU A 332 -26.16 32.43 0.18
C LEU A 332 -27.62 32.20 0.59
N ARG A 333 -28.49 31.94 -0.38
CA ARG A 333 -29.91 31.61 -0.10
C ARG A 333 -30.02 30.37 0.79
N TYR A 334 -29.20 29.38 0.58
CA TYR A 334 -29.19 28.16 1.39
C TYR A 334 -28.71 28.45 2.83
N ARG A 335 -27.66 29.25 3.01
CA ARG A 335 -27.17 29.70 4.34
C ARG A 335 -28.29 30.46 5.07
N LEU A 336 -28.88 31.47 4.45
CA LEU A 336 -29.95 32.25 5.05
C LEU A 336 -31.16 31.41 5.46
N LYS A 337 -31.55 30.42 4.63
CA LYS A 337 -32.63 29.49 4.98
C LYS A 337 -32.29 28.69 6.26
N ASN A 338 -31.07 28.16 6.38
CA ASN A 338 -30.69 27.38 7.57
C ASN A 338 -30.53 28.25 8.83
N ILE A 339 -30.06 29.49 8.68
CA ILE A 339 -29.97 30.46 9.77
C ILE A 339 -31.35 30.77 10.36
N MET A 340 -32.32 31.04 9.48
CA MET A 340 -33.67 31.47 9.89
C MET A 340 -34.55 30.32 10.40
N LYS A 341 -34.34 29.10 9.89
CA LYS A 341 -35.10 27.90 10.27
C LYS A 341 -34.12 26.75 10.61
N PRO A 342 -33.57 26.76 11.83
CA PRO A 342 -32.70 25.69 12.26
C PRO A 342 -33.49 24.39 12.43
N GLU A 343 -33.13 23.37 11.67
CA GLU A 343 -33.67 22.03 11.82
C GLU A 343 -32.73 21.21 12.71
N LYS A 344 -33.29 20.44 13.65
CA LYS A 344 -32.49 19.47 14.43
C LYS A 344 -32.02 18.36 13.50
N LYS A 345 -30.73 18.34 13.21
CA LYS A 345 -30.09 17.34 12.37
C LYS A 345 -29.35 16.30 13.24
N ARG A 346 -29.17 15.10 12.70
CA ARG A 346 -28.40 14.05 13.36
C ARG A 346 -26.91 14.37 13.31
N THR A 347 -26.15 13.94 14.30
CA THR A 347 -24.69 14.16 14.38
C THR A 347 -23.94 13.55 13.20
N GLY A 348 -24.40 12.40 12.67
CA GLY A 348 -23.79 11.77 11.50
C GLY A 348 -22.43 11.08 11.76
N ALA A 349 -22.02 10.89 13.02
CA ALA A 349 -20.75 10.24 13.37
C ALA A 349 -20.62 8.84 12.77
N ILE A 350 -21.70 8.06 12.79
CA ILE A 350 -21.71 6.70 12.18
C ILE A 350 -21.44 6.77 10.67
N LEU A 351 -21.93 7.81 9.99
CA LEU A 351 -21.72 7.99 8.55
C LEU A 351 -20.22 8.16 8.22
N ILE A 352 -19.48 8.90 9.03
CA ILE A 352 -18.04 9.08 8.86
C ILE A 352 -17.32 7.74 9.03
N GLY A 353 -17.64 7.00 10.09
CA GLY A 353 -17.06 5.67 10.31
C GLY A 353 -17.36 4.69 9.17
N LEU A 354 -18.61 4.67 8.70
CA LEU A 354 -19.04 3.84 7.57
C LEU A 354 -18.31 4.23 6.27
N THR A 355 -18.11 5.52 6.03
CA THR A 355 -17.41 5.99 4.84
C THR A 355 -15.95 5.55 4.86
N LEU A 356 -15.26 5.66 6.00
CA LEU A 356 -13.89 5.16 6.14
C LEU A 356 -13.81 3.63 6.00
N PHE A 357 -14.79 2.91 6.55
CA PHE A 357 -14.90 1.46 6.37
C PHE A 357 -15.02 1.08 4.89
N VAL A 358 -15.91 1.76 4.13
CA VAL A 358 -16.07 1.51 2.69
C VAL A 358 -14.78 1.83 1.93
N LEU A 359 -14.10 2.93 2.25
CA LEU A 359 -12.79 3.25 1.64
C LEU A 359 -11.77 2.12 1.91
N ALA A 360 -11.68 1.63 3.14
CA ALA A 360 -10.82 0.52 3.50
C ALA A 360 -11.14 -0.77 2.72
N MET A 361 -12.42 -1.04 2.48
CA MET A 361 -12.87 -2.23 1.74
C MET A 361 -12.66 -2.12 0.23
N CYS A 362 -12.69 -0.91 -0.33
CA CYS A 362 -12.62 -0.68 -1.78
C CYS A 362 -11.21 -0.32 -2.28
N SER A 363 -10.21 -0.11 -1.40
CA SER A 363 -8.87 0.28 -1.81
C SER A 363 -8.05 -0.90 -2.35
N GLY A 364 -7.11 -0.64 -3.29
CA GLY A 364 -6.09 -1.60 -3.69
C GLY A 364 -6.48 -2.65 -4.75
N TYR A 365 -7.59 -2.46 -5.47
CA TYR A 365 -8.03 -3.40 -6.53
C TYR A 365 -7.50 -3.08 -7.93
N VAL A 366 -6.80 -1.97 -8.12
CA VAL A 366 -6.26 -1.57 -9.41
C VAL A 366 -4.76 -1.40 -9.30
N ALA A 367 -4.03 -1.98 -10.24
CA ALA A 367 -2.58 -1.91 -10.32
C ALA A 367 -2.14 -1.52 -11.73
N LEU A 368 -0.92 -1.01 -11.86
CA LEU A 368 -0.31 -0.67 -13.13
C LEU A 368 0.90 -1.58 -13.35
N ALA A 369 0.95 -2.21 -14.53
CA ALA A 369 2.11 -2.92 -15.02
C ALA A 369 2.68 -2.17 -16.23
N TYR A 370 4.00 -1.99 -16.29
CA TYR A 370 4.64 -1.26 -17.37
C TYR A 370 6.06 -1.76 -17.63
N ASP A 371 6.47 -1.75 -18.89
CA ASP A 371 7.84 -2.05 -19.26
C ASP A 371 8.72 -0.82 -19.03
N ALA A 372 9.84 -0.98 -18.33
CA ALA A 372 10.73 0.14 -18.05
C ALA A 372 11.65 0.46 -19.24
N GLN A 373 11.94 -0.52 -20.09
CA GLN A 373 12.68 -0.33 -21.34
C GLN A 373 12.25 -1.37 -22.39
N PRO A 374 11.75 -0.96 -23.55
CA PRO A 374 11.44 -1.90 -24.63
C PRO A 374 12.71 -2.65 -25.07
N GLY A 375 12.64 -3.98 -25.10
CA GLY A 375 13.69 -4.82 -25.68
C GLY A 375 14.84 -5.27 -24.76
N THR A 376 14.84 -4.95 -23.46
CA THR A 376 15.79 -5.54 -22.50
C THR A 376 15.29 -6.88 -22.00
N GLN A 377 16.08 -7.94 -22.17
CA GLN A 377 15.89 -9.24 -21.54
C GLN A 377 16.22 -9.11 -20.05
N ARG A 378 15.24 -8.73 -19.26
CA ARG A 378 15.46 -8.40 -17.84
C ARG A 378 15.82 -9.58 -16.96
N ILE A 379 15.48 -10.79 -17.36
CA ILE A 379 15.87 -11.99 -16.62
C ILE A 379 17.37 -12.19 -16.71
N PHE A 380 17.92 -12.15 -17.91
CA PHE A 380 19.35 -12.39 -18.15
C PHE A 380 20.19 -11.12 -18.34
N ASP A 381 19.59 -9.93 -18.29
CA ASP A 381 20.28 -8.61 -18.43
C ASP A 381 21.22 -8.49 -19.65
N GLY A 382 20.85 -9.12 -20.76
CA GLY A 382 21.65 -9.10 -21.99
C GLY A 382 22.91 -9.97 -21.95
N GLN A 383 23.01 -10.90 -21.00
CA GLN A 383 24.08 -11.89 -20.97
C GLN A 383 24.00 -12.84 -22.18
N ASP A 384 25.15 -13.32 -22.61
CA ASP A 384 25.22 -14.35 -23.64
C ASP A 384 24.68 -15.68 -23.07
N LEU A 385 23.52 -16.11 -23.57
CA LEU A 385 22.86 -17.34 -23.10
C LEU A 385 23.71 -18.60 -23.31
N SER A 386 24.66 -18.58 -24.25
CA SER A 386 25.59 -19.71 -24.47
C SER A 386 26.57 -19.90 -23.33
N ALA A 387 26.84 -18.86 -22.54
CA ALA A 387 27.70 -18.89 -21.37
C ALA A 387 26.96 -19.12 -20.04
N VAL A 388 25.65 -19.27 -20.10
CA VAL A 388 24.76 -19.49 -18.93
C VAL A 388 24.44 -20.98 -18.87
N THR A 389 24.65 -21.62 -17.72
CA THR A 389 24.33 -23.04 -17.50
C THR A 389 23.36 -23.22 -16.34
N VAL A 390 22.46 -24.20 -16.44
CA VAL A 390 21.53 -24.55 -15.36
C VAL A 390 22.26 -25.29 -14.26
N SER A 391 22.25 -24.78 -13.05
CA SER A 391 22.90 -25.35 -11.87
C SER A 391 21.95 -26.22 -11.03
N SER A 392 20.71 -25.76 -10.80
CA SER A 392 19.65 -26.55 -10.16
C SER A 392 18.26 -26.12 -10.62
N VAL A 393 17.31 -27.04 -10.48
CA VAL A 393 15.90 -26.83 -10.76
C VAL A 393 15.09 -27.36 -9.59
N ASP A 394 14.44 -26.47 -8.85
CA ASP A 394 13.71 -26.78 -7.64
C ASP A 394 12.21 -26.45 -7.81
N PRO A 395 11.36 -27.40 -8.22
CA PRO A 395 9.92 -27.23 -8.28
C PRO A 395 9.31 -27.31 -6.87
N TRP A 396 8.44 -26.37 -6.54
CA TRP A 396 7.71 -26.33 -5.28
C TRP A 396 6.21 -26.45 -5.53
N ASN A 397 5.53 -27.28 -4.72
CA ASN A 397 4.10 -27.63 -4.94
C ASN A 397 3.83 -28.20 -6.34
N ASP A 398 4.81 -28.81 -6.96
CA ASP A 398 4.62 -29.57 -8.19
C ASP A 398 4.02 -30.94 -7.83
N PRO A 399 2.87 -31.34 -8.45
CA PRO A 399 2.25 -32.63 -8.19
C PRO A 399 3.18 -33.81 -8.56
N ARG A 400 4.17 -33.60 -9.43
CA ARG A 400 5.11 -34.64 -9.90
C ARG A 400 6.28 -34.88 -8.96
N GLY A 401 6.62 -33.95 -8.05
CA GLY A 401 7.76 -34.10 -7.15
C GLY A 401 8.33 -32.78 -6.66
N LYS A 402 9.32 -32.85 -5.77
CA LYS A 402 9.96 -31.67 -5.17
C LYS A 402 11.31 -31.32 -5.77
N ASP A 403 11.94 -32.25 -6.47
CA ASP A 403 13.23 -32.04 -7.12
C ASP A 403 13.06 -32.22 -8.63
N GLY A 404 13.65 -31.34 -9.42
CA GLY A 404 13.56 -31.34 -10.87
C GLY A 404 14.93 -31.33 -11.54
N THR A 405 15.01 -31.82 -12.74
CA THR A 405 16.18 -31.67 -13.61
C THR A 405 15.76 -31.12 -14.96
N CYS A 406 16.60 -30.28 -15.54
CA CYS A 406 16.34 -29.73 -16.86
C CYS A 406 16.69 -30.75 -17.95
N MET A 407 15.75 -31.03 -18.84
CA MET A 407 15.94 -31.92 -19.99
C MET A 407 16.48 -31.19 -21.21
N ASP A 408 16.19 -29.90 -21.34
CA ASP A 408 16.65 -29.07 -22.45
C ASP A 408 16.97 -27.65 -21.94
N GLU A 409 18.26 -27.42 -21.67
CA GLU A 409 18.73 -26.15 -21.12
C GLU A 409 18.53 -24.98 -22.07
N ASP A 410 18.74 -25.22 -23.37
CA ASP A 410 18.63 -24.14 -24.35
C ASP A 410 17.17 -23.74 -24.55
N ALA A 411 16.27 -24.72 -24.63
CA ALA A 411 14.83 -24.44 -24.69
C ALA A 411 14.32 -23.77 -23.42
N LEU A 412 14.82 -24.12 -22.23
CA LEU A 412 14.46 -23.47 -20.98
C LEU A 412 14.95 -22.01 -20.93
N LYS A 413 16.20 -21.76 -21.33
CA LYS A 413 16.77 -20.41 -21.42
C LYS A 413 15.99 -19.56 -22.42
N ASP A 414 15.68 -20.10 -23.61
CA ASP A 414 14.89 -19.40 -24.63
C ASP A 414 13.48 -19.08 -24.15
N TYR A 415 12.84 -20.01 -23.44
CA TYR A 415 11.54 -19.78 -22.83
C TYR A 415 11.59 -18.63 -21.82
N LEU A 416 12.53 -18.66 -20.89
CA LEU A 416 12.68 -17.59 -19.88
C LEU A 416 13.05 -16.25 -20.52
N ALA A 417 13.87 -16.25 -21.58
CA ALA A 417 14.17 -15.04 -22.34
C ALA A 417 12.97 -14.49 -23.13
N SER A 418 12.03 -15.36 -23.51
CA SER A 418 10.80 -14.97 -24.21
C SER A 418 9.75 -14.31 -23.31
N LEU A 419 9.85 -14.51 -22.00
CA LEU A 419 8.93 -13.91 -21.02
C LEU A 419 9.02 -12.40 -21.09
N GLN A 420 7.87 -11.74 -20.96
CA GLN A 420 7.76 -10.28 -20.95
C GLN A 420 7.55 -9.77 -19.53
N PRO A 421 8.63 -9.59 -18.76
CA PRO A 421 8.54 -9.10 -17.40
C PRO A 421 8.26 -7.59 -17.40
N GLU A 422 7.24 -7.18 -16.65
CA GLU A 422 6.83 -5.80 -16.46
C GLU A 422 7.10 -5.36 -15.02
N LEU A 423 7.44 -4.10 -14.84
CA LEU A 423 7.47 -3.48 -13.52
C LEU A 423 6.04 -3.31 -13.01
N TYR A 424 5.81 -3.67 -11.76
CA TYR A 424 4.51 -3.71 -11.16
C TYR A 424 4.42 -2.73 -9.98
N THR A 425 3.33 -1.97 -9.89
CA THR A 425 3.17 -0.95 -8.86
C THR A 425 2.77 -1.51 -7.50
N GLU A 426 2.24 -2.72 -7.46
CA GLU A 426 1.86 -3.39 -6.23
C GLU A 426 2.95 -4.37 -5.76
N LYS A 427 2.82 -4.86 -4.53
CA LYS A 427 3.67 -5.92 -4.03
C LYS A 427 3.28 -7.22 -4.72
N LEU A 428 4.25 -7.89 -5.33
CA LEU A 428 4.10 -9.26 -5.78
C LEU A 428 4.23 -10.19 -4.57
N ASP A 429 3.43 -11.25 -4.55
CA ASP A 429 3.57 -12.29 -3.53
C ASP A 429 4.95 -12.96 -3.71
N GLU A 430 5.82 -12.80 -2.73
CA GLU A 430 7.17 -13.36 -2.74
C GLU A 430 7.16 -14.86 -2.46
N TYR A 431 6.07 -15.37 -1.91
CA TYR A 431 5.91 -16.79 -1.59
C TYR A 431 4.58 -17.29 -2.12
N ALA A 432 4.59 -18.44 -2.77
CA ALA A 432 3.37 -19.13 -3.10
C ALA A 432 2.55 -19.31 -1.81
N SER A 433 1.29 -18.88 -1.80
CA SER A 433 0.33 -19.40 -0.84
C SER A 433 0.41 -20.92 -0.99
N GLY A 434 0.45 -21.71 0.10
CA GLY A 434 0.80 -23.14 0.09
C GLY A 434 0.10 -24.05 -0.91
N GLU A 435 -0.71 -23.51 -1.82
CA GLU A 435 -1.42 -24.16 -2.92
C GLU A 435 -0.91 -23.77 -4.33
N GLN A 436 -0.08 -22.71 -4.47
CA GLN A 436 0.41 -22.28 -5.78
C GLN A 436 1.70 -23.03 -6.16
N ARG A 437 1.76 -23.40 -7.45
CA ARG A 437 2.95 -23.97 -8.05
C ARG A 437 4.03 -22.93 -8.20
N GLU A 438 5.28 -23.34 -7.94
CA GLU A 438 6.46 -22.48 -8.04
C GLU A 438 7.60 -23.28 -8.64
N LEU A 439 8.45 -22.61 -9.42
CA LEU A 439 9.67 -23.17 -9.98
C LEU A 439 10.82 -22.23 -9.74
N THR A 440 11.86 -22.69 -9.05
CA THR A 440 13.13 -21.96 -8.90
C THR A 440 14.19 -22.63 -9.77
N VAL A 441 14.80 -21.85 -10.66
CA VAL A 441 15.91 -22.27 -11.50
C VAL A 441 17.12 -21.45 -11.12
N MET A 442 18.21 -22.14 -10.78
CA MET A 442 19.51 -21.53 -10.52
C MET A 442 20.40 -21.68 -11.76
N PHE A 443 21.03 -20.58 -12.15
CA PHE A 443 21.97 -20.54 -13.25
C PHE A 443 23.36 -20.12 -12.76
N ASP A 444 24.37 -20.76 -13.26
CA ASP A 444 25.75 -20.28 -13.16
C ASP A 444 26.05 -19.43 -14.40
N THR A 445 26.55 -18.23 -14.16
CA THR A 445 26.84 -17.22 -15.19
C THR A 445 28.29 -16.74 -15.04
N PRO A 446 28.90 -16.14 -16.06
CA PRO A 446 30.24 -15.57 -15.93
C PRO A 446 30.42 -14.49 -14.86
N GLN A 447 29.30 -13.89 -14.41
CA GLN A 447 29.27 -12.82 -13.41
C GLN A 447 28.92 -13.33 -12.00
N GLY A 448 28.54 -14.59 -11.85
CA GLY A 448 28.09 -15.20 -10.59
C GLY A 448 26.84 -16.03 -10.79
N ARG A 449 26.06 -16.22 -9.73
CA ARG A 449 24.82 -17.02 -9.77
C ARG A 449 23.59 -16.18 -9.99
N LEU A 450 22.68 -16.69 -10.82
CA LEU A 450 21.38 -16.10 -11.10
C LEU A 450 20.29 -17.07 -10.64
N SER A 451 19.40 -16.64 -9.76
CA SER A 451 18.21 -17.40 -9.37
C SER A 451 16.99 -16.79 -10.03
N VAL A 452 16.23 -17.59 -10.76
CA VAL A 452 14.96 -17.21 -11.40
C VAL A 452 13.87 -18.04 -10.77
N ARG A 453 12.94 -17.38 -10.10
CA ARG A 453 11.82 -18.00 -9.42
C ARG A 453 10.52 -17.60 -10.10
N LEU A 454 9.83 -18.57 -10.67
CA LEU A 454 8.59 -18.41 -11.39
C LEU A 454 7.39 -18.72 -10.49
N LEU A 455 6.40 -17.88 -10.56
CA LEU A 455 5.05 -18.04 -10.03
C LEU A 455 4.08 -17.84 -11.21
N ASP A 456 2.79 -18.13 -11.05
CA ASP A 456 1.82 -18.02 -12.13
C ASP A 456 1.93 -16.74 -12.97
N GLN A 457 1.96 -15.59 -12.33
CA GLN A 457 2.02 -14.27 -12.98
C GLN A 457 3.16 -13.40 -12.45
N ALA A 458 4.17 -13.99 -11.82
CA ALA A 458 5.30 -13.26 -11.29
C ALA A 458 6.61 -13.99 -11.54
N VAL A 459 7.68 -13.24 -11.70
CA VAL A 459 9.04 -13.75 -11.73
C VAL A 459 9.91 -12.94 -10.78
N HIS A 460 10.64 -13.65 -9.92
CA HIS A 460 11.64 -13.07 -9.04
C HIS A 460 13.02 -13.43 -9.57
N VAL A 461 13.82 -12.42 -9.80
CA VAL A 461 15.19 -12.57 -10.34
C VAL A 461 16.17 -12.11 -9.28
N THR A 462 16.92 -13.03 -8.72
CA THR A 462 17.93 -12.74 -7.71
C THR A 462 19.31 -12.94 -8.30
N ARG A 463 20.14 -11.90 -8.29
CA ARG A 463 21.52 -11.90 -8.81
C ARG A 463 22.49 -11.94 -7.65
N LEU A 464 23.27 -13.02 -7.59
CA LEU A 464 24.31 -13.28 -6.60
C LEU A 464 25.66 -13.09 -7.30
N TRP A 465 26.05 -11.85 -7.50
CA TRP A 465 27.35 -11.54 -8.11
C TRP A 465 28.50 -11.76 -7.11
N ASP A 466 29.70 -11.96 -7.60
CA ASP A 466 30.91 -12.04 -6.78
C ASP A 466 31.19 -10.70 -6.10
N GLY A 467 30.63 -10.49 -4.89
CA GLY A 467 30.74 -9.25 -4.11
C GLY A 467 29.63 -9.12 -3.06
N PRO A 468 29.63 -8.02 -2.27
CA PRO A 468 28.60 -7.79 -1.26
C PRO A 468 27.24 -7.34 -1.83
N ASP A 469 27.14 -7.14 -3.15
CA ASP A 469 25.96 -6.58 -3.78
C ASP A 469 24.97 -7.70 -4.14
N PHE A 470 23.92 -7.79 -3.35
CA PHE A 470 22.78 -8.67 -3.58
C PHE A 470 21.65 -7.86 -4.22
N HIS A 471 21.26 -8.23 -5.44
CA HIS A 471 20.12 -7.61 -6.13
C HIS A 471 19.01 -8.63 -6.35
N SER A 472 17.83 -8.31 -5.86
CA SER A 472 16.61 -9.10 -6.11
C SER A 472 15.53 -8.19 -6.68
N ASP A 473 15.08 -8.51 -7.88
CA ASP A 473 14.02 -7.81 -8.59
C ASP A 473 12.80 -8.71 -8.75
N SER A 474 11.62 -8.12 -8.63
CA SER A 474 10.35 -8.82 -8.80
C SER A 474 9.57 -8.18 -9.94
N TYR A 475 9.12 -8.99 -10.88
CA TYR A 475 8.40 -8.54 -12.06
C TYR A 475 7.05 -9.24 -12.18
N TYR A 476 6.08 -8.54 -12.76
CA TYR A 476 4.81 -9.09 -13.20
C TYR A 476 4.94 -9.65 -14.60
N LEU A 477 4.32 -10.79 -14.87
CA LEU A 477 4.29 -11.40 -16.19
C LEU A 477 2.98 -11.06 -16.90
N LYS A 478 3.07 -10.49 -18.09
CA LYS A 478 1.91 -10.14 -18.90
C LYS A 478 1.09 -11.37 -19.30
N THR A 479 1.78 -12.44 -19.65
CA THR A 479 1.20 -13.77 -19.89
C THR A 479 1.57 -14.66 -18.71
N PRO A 480 0.60 -15.44 -18.15
CA PRO A 480 0.92 -16.43 -17.12
C PRO A 480 1.98 -17.41 -17.61
N VAL A 481 2.69 -17.99 -16.64
CA VAL A 481 3.65 -19.06 -16.91
C VAL A 481 2.96 -20.25 -17.56
N ASP A 482 3.53 -20.73 -18.67
CA ASP A 482 3.04 -21.95 -19.35
C ASP A 482 3.65 -23.18 -18.64
N TRP A 483 2.92 -23.67 -17.64
CA TRP A 483 3.32 -24.83 -16.86
C TRP A 483 3.36 -26.11 -17.69
N ASP A 484 2.46 -26.26 -18.67
CA ASP A 484 2.40 -27.44 -19.54
C ASP A 484 3.67 -27.52 -20.39
N TYR A 485 4.11 -26.38 -20.92
CA TYR A 485 5.37 -26.32 -21.66
C TYR A 485 6.59 -26.59 -20.77
N LEU A 486 6.65 -25.97 -19.58
CA LEU A 486 7.74 -26.22 -18.62
C LEU A 486 7.80 -27.68 -18.20
N ASP A 487 6.68 -28.37 -18.12
CA ASP A 487 6.61 -29.81 -17.80
C ASP A 487 7.26 -30.68 -18.86
N THR A 488 7.32 -30.22 -20.10
CA THR A 488 8.08 -30.91 -21.16
C THR A 488 9.59 -30.70 -21.05
N LEU A 489 10.02 -29.61 -20.40
CA LEU A 489 11.44 -29.25 -20.26
C LEU A 489 12.04 -29.73 -18.94
N ILE A 490 11.21 -30.02 -17.93
CA ILE A 490 11.65 -30.37 -16.59
C ILE A 490 11.12 -31.74 -16.23
N ALA A 491 12.03 -32.68 -15.99
CA ALA A 491 11.68 -33.98 -15.47
C ALA A 491 11.75 -34.00 -13.95
N PRO A 492 10.83 -34.68 -13.25
CA PRO A 492 10.96 -34.89 -11.82
C PRO A 492 12.18 -35.75 -11.53
N VAL A 493 12.97 -35.38 -10.53
CA VAL A 493 14.08 -36.20 -10.03
C VAL A 493 13.51 -37.11 -8.95
N PRO A 494 13.57 -38.42 -9.12
CA PRO A 494 13.11 -39.33 -8.09
C PRO A 494 14.02 -39.22 -6.87
N ASN A 495 13.44 -39.23 -5.68
CA ASN A 495 14.21 -39.17 -4.43
C ASN A 495 14.10 -40.48 -3.64
N LEU A 496 15.13 -40.75 -2.86
CA LEU A 496 15.17 -41.80 -1.86
C LEU A 496 14.77 -41.20 -0.50
N GLN A 497 13.87 -41.86 0.19
CA GLN A 497 13.44 -41.51 1.53
C GLN A 497 14.02 -42.47 2.55
N LEU A 498 14.63 -41.93 3.57
CA LEU A 498 15.07 -42.69 4.75
C LEU A 498 13.98 -42.52 5.81
N ILE A 499 13.25 -43.59 6.11
CA ILE A 499 12.15 -43.62 7.06
C ILE A 499 12.66 -44.25 8.34
N PHE A 500 12.77 -43.44 9.39
CA PHE A 500 13.27 -43.86 10.69
C PHE A 500 12.15 -44.40 11.57
N LEU A 501 12.44 -45.25 12.52
CA LEU A 501 11.49 -45.89 13.45
C LEU A 501 10.62 -44.89 14.24
N ASN A 502 11.09 -43.65 14.40
CA ASN A 502 10.33 -42.57 15.04
C ASN A 502 9.41 -41.78 14.08
N ASN A 503 9.11 -42.31 12.91
CA ASN A 503 8.38 -41.67 11.81
C ASN A 503 9.04 -40.41 11.23
N ARG A 504 10.29 -40.15 11.54
CA ARG A 504 11.07 -39.13 10.84
C ARG A 504 11.36 -39.64 9.42
N VAL A 505 11.15 -38.78 8.42
CA VAL A 505 11.45 -39.06 7.03
C VAL A 505 12.45 -38.02 6.53
N ASP A 506 13.64 -38.50 6.18
CA ASP A 506 14.67 -37.68 5.56
C ASP A 506 14.82 -38.05 4.09
N ARG A 507 15.11 -37.07 3.25
CA ARG A 507 15.30 -37.27 1.81
C ARG A 507 16.77 -37.29 1.46
N VAL A 508 17.15 -38.25 0.63
CA VAL A 508 18.47 -38.31 0.04
C VAL A 508 18.38 -37.83 -1.40
N VAL A 509 19.21 -36.83 -1.72
CA VAL A 509 19.27 -36.25 -3.06
C VAL A 509 19.86 -37.24 -4.04
N CYS A 510 19.27 -37.34 -5.24
CA CYS A 510 19.77 -38.16 -6.32
C CYS A 510 21.13 -37.60 -6.82
N ARG A 511 22.11 -38.46 -7.01
CA ARG A 511 23.43 -38.08 -7.47
C ARG A 511 23.68 -38.26 -8.95
N SER A 512 23.16 -39.34 -9.48
CA SER A 512 23.16 -39.57 -10.91
C SER A 512 21.82 -40.10 -11.33
N LEU A 513 21.32 -39.58 -12.44
CA LEU A 513 20.07 -39.94 -13.01
C LEU A 513 20.22 -40.09 -14.52
N THR A 514 19.91 -41.28 -15.00
CA THR A 514 19.90 -41.56 -16.43
C THR A 514 18.50 -42.04 -16.79
N ARG A 515 17.88 -41.45 -17.81
CA ARG A 515 16.58 -41.87 -18.33
C ARG A 515 16.77 -42.69 -19.57
N THR A 516 16.20 -43.87 -19.58
CA THR A 516 16.05 -44.71 -20.77
C THR A 516 14.59 -44.65 -21.21
N ALA A 517 14.32 -44.04 -22.36
CA ALA A 517 12.95 -43.93 -22.90
C ALA A 517 12.48 -45.31 -23.46
N ALA A 518 11.15 -45.47 -23.70
CA ALA A 518 10.57 -46.67 -24.22
C ALA A 518 11.15 -47.10 -25.59
N ASP A 519 11.67 -46.15 -26.37
CA ASP A 519 12.32 -46.38 -27.65
C ASP A 519 13.80 -46.82 -27.53
N GLY A 520 14.31 -46.96 -26.31
CA GLY A 520 15.69 -47.29 -26.00
C GLY A 520 16.68 -46.11 -26.01
N THR A 521 16.20 -44.85 -26.21
CA THR A 521 17.05 -43.66 -26.14
C THR A 521 17.53 -43.43 -24.72
N VAL A 522 18.82 -43.33 -24.52
CA VAL A 522 19.43 -43.12 -23.21
C VAL A 522 19.88 -41.68 -23.09
N ARG A 523 19.48 -41.01 -22.02
CA ARG A 523 19.84 -39.61 -21.71
C ARG A 523 20.29 -39.49 -20.26
N VAL A 524 21.47 -38.90 -20.05
CA VAL A 524 21.92 -38.52 -18.71
C VAL A 524 21.26 -37.22 -18.32
N LEU A 525 20.48 -37.25 -17.25
CA LEU A 525 19.74 -36.08 -16.74
C LEU A 525 20.50 -35.41 -15.60
N LEU A 526 21.21 -36.15 -14.80
CA LEU A 526 22.01 -35.66 -13.68
C LEU A 526 23.28 -36.46 -13.55
N ALA A 527 24.42 -35.77 -13.48
CA ALA A 527 25.71 -36.36 -13.16
C ALA A 527 26.46 -35.40 -12.22
N SER A 528 26.14 -35.47 -10.94
CA SER A 528 26.76 -34.59 -9.95
C SER A 528 28.14 -35.12 -9.51
N GLU A 529 29.15 -34.36 -9.78
CA GLU A 529 30.50 -34.57 -9.21
C GLU A 529 30.65 -33.91 -7.81
N ASP A 530 29.63 -33.20 -7.33
CA ASP A 530 29.68 -32.53 -6.05
C ASP A 530 29.77 -33.56 -4.91
N TRP A 531 30.81 -33.43 -4.11
CA TRP A 531 31.19 -34.34 -3.04
C TRP A 531 30.40 -34.16 -1.73
N ARG A 532 29.44 -33.21 -1.66
CA ARG A 532 28.60 -33.05 -0.49
C ARG A 532 27.58 -34.17 -0.43
N TYR A 533 27.63 -34.94 0.63
CA TYR A 533 26.73 -36.03 0.92
C TYR A 533 25.76 -35.63 2.04
N ASN A 534 24.59 -36.21 2.07
CA ASN A 534 23.77 -36.15 3.26
C ASN A 534 24.47 -36.94 4.36
N GLU A 535 24.87 -36.26 5.42
CA GLU A 535 25.47 -36.91 6.59
C GLU A 535 24.42 -36.99 7.70
N TYR A 536 24.26 -38.17 8.24
CA TYR A 536 23.38 -38.45 9.37
C TYR A 536 24.22 -38.88 10.56
N LEU A 537 24.02 -38.23 11.70
CA LEU A 537 24.62 -38.59 12.98
C LEU A 537 23.52 -39.05 13.92
N ASN A 538 23.55 -40.34 14.32
CA ASN A 538 22.57 -40.82 15.29
C ASN A 538 23.06 -42.13 15.93
N GLU A 539 23.38 -42.09 17.21
CA GLU A 539 23.91 -43.22 17.99
C GLU A 539 22.88 -44.32 18.24
N ASP A 540 21.58 -44.00 18.18
CA ASP A 540 20.51 -44.92 18.57
C ASP A 540 19.80 -45.62 17.40
N VAL A 541 20.11 -45.25 16.13
CA VAL A 541 19.44 -45.83 14.97
C VAL A 541 20.17 -47.12 14.54
N GLN A 542 19.42 -48.19 14.57
CA GLN A 542 19.95 -49.51 14.16
C GLN A 542 19.53 -49.93 12.74
N GLU A 543 18.45 -49.39 12.25
CA GLU A 543 17.96 -49.66 10.90
C GLU A 543 17.15 -48.46 10.36
N VAL A 544 17.05 -48.37 9.06
CA VAL A 544 16.26 -47.38 8.34
C VAL A 544 15.53 -48.06 7.20
N GLN A 545 14.26 -47.74 7.01
CA GLN A 545 13.50 -48.23 5.87
C GLN A 545 13.74 -47.31 4.66
N LEU A 546 13.98 -47.93 3.51
CA LEU A 546 14.16 -47.24 2.24
C LEU A 546 12.80 -47.10 1.53
N GLY A 547 12.46 -45.87 1.17
CA GLY A 547 11.27 -45.57 0.37
C GLY A 547 11.69 -44.83 -0.90
N PHE A 548 11.04 -45.12 -2.01
CA PHE A 548 11.30 -44.47 -3.28
C PHE A 548 10.09 -43.66 -3.71
N SER A 549 10.35 -42.47 -4.29
CA SER A 549 9.26 -41.58 -4.75
C SER A 549 8.56 -42.07 -6.01
N LEU A 550 9.19 -42.96 -6.76
CA LEU A 550 8.60 -43.65 -7.92
C LEU A 550 8.59 -45.15 -7.69
N PRO A 551 7.70 -45.90 -8.35
CA PRO A 551 7.69 -47.37 -8.32
C PRO A 551 9.03 -47.94 -8.82
N LEU A 552 9.45 -49.04 -8.24
CA LEU A 552 10.63 -49.79 -8.72
C LEU A 552 10.32 -50.49 -10.05
N ALA A 553 11.22 -50.31 -11.02
CA ALA A 553 11.17 -51.05 -12.29
C ALA A 553 11.94 -52.39 -12.22
N GLY A 554 12.75 -52.56 -11.17
CA GLY A 554 13.56 -53.73 -10.90
C GLY A 554 14.12 -53.74 -9.47
N PRO A 555 14.86 -54.80 -9.06
CA PRO A 555 15.47 -54.83 -7.73
C PRO A 555 16.56 -53.78 -7.60
N TYR A 556 16.65 -53.13 -6.44
CA TYR A 556 17.71 -52.16 -6.13
C TYR A 556 18.89 -52.84 -5.41
N THR A 557 20.03 -52.15 -5.39
CA THR A 557 21.22 -52.57 -4.68
C THR A 557 21.75 -51.48 -3.75
N VAL A 558 22.29 -51.87 -2.60
CA VAL A 558 22.91 -50.99 -1.63
C VAL A 558 24.36 -51.38 -1.46
N THR A 559 25.25 -50.50 -1.82
CA THR A 559 26.68 -50.67 -1.58
C THR A 559 27.11 -49.96 -0.30
N VAL A 560 27.70 -50.67 0.62
CA VAL A 560 28.16 -50.16 1.92
C VAL A 560 29.70 -50.12 1.91
N GLU A 561 30.24 -48.92 2.09
CA GLU A 561 31.69 -48.66 2.14
C GLU A 561 32.07 -48.10 3.51
N PRO A 562 32.75 -48.86 4.40
CA PRO A 562 33.19 -48.36 5.69
C PRO A 562 34.17 -47.18 5.55
N LEU A 563 33.94 -46.07 6.31
CA LEU A 563 34.79 -44.86 6.20
C LEU A 563 36.21 -45.01 6.73
N ARG A 564 36.42 -45.94 7.67
CA ARG A 564 37.74 -46.15 8.33
C ARG A 564 38.48 -47.39 7.80
N GLY A 565 38.17 -47.84 6.59
CA GLY A 565 38.75 -49.05 5.97
C GLY A 565 37.95 -50.30 6.32
N GLY A 566 37.85 -51.21 5.37
CA GLY A 566 37.07 -52.44 5.46
C GLY A 566 36.69 -52.94 4.07
N ALA A 567 36.12 -54.14 4.00
CA ALA A 567 35.62 -54.68 2.75
C ALA A 567 34.34 -53.99 2.33
N ARG A 568 34.26 -53.61 1.07
CA ARG A 568 33.01 -53.11 0.45
C ARG A 568 32.01 -54.27 0.36
N GLN A 569 30.81 -54.05 0.83
CA GLN A 569 29.73 -55.02 0.79
C GLN A 569 28.59 -54.49 -0.12
N THR A 570 28.02 -55.35 -0.94
CA THR A 570 26.85 -55.02 -1.72
C THR A 570 25.69 -55.91 -1.24
N LEU A 571 24.61 -55.25 -0.84
CA LEU A 571 23.35 -55.88 -0.46
C LEU A 571 22.35 -55.71 -1.61
N THR A 572 21.60 -56.73 -1.87
CA THR A 572 20.47 -56.69 -2.81
C THR A 572 19.17 -56.48 -2.04
N GLN A 573 18.08 -56.13 -2.73
CA GLN A 573 16.76 -56.01 -2.12
C GLN A 573 16.31 -57.27 -1.36
N ASP A 574 16.68 -58.44 -1.87
CA ASP A 574 16.36 -59.72 -1.23
C ASP A 574 17.11 -59.96 0.09
N ASP A 575 18.22 -59.25 0.31
CA ASP A 575 18.99 -59.31 1.55
C ASP A 575 18.39 -58.43 2.65
N LEU A 576 17.39 -57.58 2.30
CA LEU A 576 16.74 -56.62 3.20
C LEU A 576 15.33 -57.08 3.58
N SER A 577 15.05 -57.14 4.85
CA SER A 577 13.73 -57.53 5.34
C SER A 577 12.78 -56.30 5.32
N GLY A 578 11.86 -56.25 4.34
CA GLY A 578 10.90 -55.16 4.22
C GLY A 578 11.54 -53.81 3.91
N ASP A 579 12.55 -53.80 3.03
CA ASP A 579 13.34 -52.63 2.65
C ASP A 579 14.05 -51.93 3.81
N CYS A 580 14.23 -52.61 4.95
CA CYS A 580 14.94 -52.10 6.12
C CYS A 580 16.45 -52.34 5.97
N LEU A 581 17.21 -51.24 5.86
CA LEU A 581 18.66 -51.29 5.77
C LEU A 581 19.27 -51.27 7.19
N PRO A 582 20.04 -52.32 7.59
CA PRO A 582 20.70 -52.33 8.88
C PRO A 582 21.86 -51.34 8.93
N LEU A 583 21.87 -50.53 9.99
CA LEU A 583 22.90 -49.53 10.28
C LEU A 583 23.79 -49.94 11.47
N THR A 584 23.88 -51.23 11.75
CA THR A 584 24.61 -51.78 12.92
C THR A 584 26.14 -51.82 12.75
N GLY A 585 26.64 -51.57 11.54
CA GLY A 585 28.08 -51.57 11.23
C GLY A 585 28.81 -50.28 11.69
N PRO A 586 30.10 -50.17 11.37
CA PRO A 586 30.86 -48.94 11.59
C PRO A 586 30.37 -47.82 10.71
N ASP A 587 30.86 -46.57 10.96
CA ASP A 587 30.59 -45.42 10.10
C ASP A 587 30.83 -45.78 8.64
N ALA A 588 29.84 -45.57 7.79
CA ALA A 588 29.89 -46.02 6.41
C ALA A 588 29.19 -45.05 5.44
N LYS A 589 29.66 -45.09 4.20
CA LYS A 589 29.03 -44.48 3.05
C LYS A 589 28.13 -45.53 2.37
N TYR A 590 26.90 -45.15 2.16
CA TYR A 590 25.89 -45.97 1.51
C TYR A 590 25.62 -45.42 0.12
N THR A 591 25.65 -46.29 -0.89
CA THR A 591 25.28 -45.97 -2.27
C THR A 591 24.13 -46.86 -2.68
N VAL A 592 22.94 -46.28 -2.88
CA VAL A 592 21.73 -47.01 -3.33
C VAL A 592 21.59 -46.78 -4.83
N ALA A 593 21.55 -47.85 -5.61
CA ALA A 593 21.30 -47.83 -7.04
C ALA A 593 19.97 -48.52 -7.31
N ALA A 594 19.03 -47.81 -7.96
CA ALA A 594 17.68 -48.30 -8.21
C ALA A 594 17.23 -47.93 -9.62
N ASP A 595 16.49 -48.86 -10.23
CA ASP A 595 15.75 -48.62 -11.47
C ASP A 595 14.30 -48.31 -11.14
N LEU A 596 13.84 -47.10 -11.53
CA LEU A 596 12.53 -46.57 -11.19
C LEU A 596 11.67 -46.41 -12.45
N GLN A 597 10.39 -46.73 -12.33
CA GLN A 597 9.43 -46.65 -13.43
C GLN A 597 8.88 -45.23 -13.56
N GLY A 598 9.07 -44.58 -14.70
CA GLY A 598 8.47 -43.29 -15.04
C GLY A 598 7.08 -43.41 -15.64
N GLU A 599 6.39 -42.28 -15.81
CA GLU A 599 5.02 -42.21 -16.34
C GLU A 599 4.90 -42.63 -17.81
N ASP A 600 5.98 -42.47 -18.62
CA ASP A 600 6.00 -42.71 -20.08
C ASP A 600 6.62 -44.06 -20.44
N ASP A 601 6.48 -45.07 -19.60
CA ASP A 601 7.22 -46.34 -19.73
C ASP A 601 8.74 -46.20 -19.80
N ALA A 602 9.23 -45.03 -19.40
CA ALA A 602 10.66 -44.79 -19.28
C ALA A 602 11.21 -45.36 -17.97
N VAL A 603 12.46 -45.82 -18.00
CA VAL A 603 13.17 -46.30 -16.80
C VAL A 603 14.19 -45.26 -16.39
N TYR A 604 14.15 -44.85 -15.13
CA TYR A 604 15.13 -43.98 -14.53
C TYR A 604 16.16 -44.79 -13.73
N HIS A 605 17.40 -44.76 -14.15
CA HIS A 605 18.51 -45.37 -13.41
C HIS A 605 19.07 -44.31 -12.44
N ALA A 606 18.73 -44.44 -11.16
CA ALA A 606 19.06 -43.47 -10.13
C ALA A 606 20.09 -43.99 -9.14
N GLN A 607 21.02 -43.11 -8.72
CA GLN A 607 21.95 -43.39 -7.63
C GLN A 607 21.84 -42.34 -6.54
N TYR A 608 21.75 -42.83 -5.32
CA TYR A 608 21.66 -42.02 -4.11
C TYR A 608 22.82 -42.31 -3.20
N VAL A 609 23.40 -41.30 -2.58
CA VAL A 609 24.56 -41.47 -1.71
C VAL A 609 24.36 -40.72 -0.41
N PHE A 610 24.55 -41.41 0.72
CA PHE A 610 24.51 -40.81 2.04
C PHE A 610 25.59 -41.43 2.96
N ILE A 611 25.96 -40.69 3.98
CA ILE A 611 26.89 -41.14 5.01
C ILE A 611 26.14 -41.26 6.32
N PHE A 612 26.31 -42.38 7.01
CA PHE A 612 25.78 -42.56 8.35
C PHE A 612 26.92 -42.74 9.34
N ARG A 613 26.93 -41.91 10.41
CA ARG A 613 27.90 -41.93 11.50
C ARG A 613 27.21 -42.21 12.82
N LYS A 614 27.83 -43.06 13.65
CA LYS A 614 27.33 -43.39 15.00
C LYS A 614 27.90 -42.48 16.08
N GLU A 615 29.13 -42.03 15.91
CA GLU A 615 29.83 -41.14 16.86
C GLU A 615 30.21 -39.83 16.21
N ALA A 616 30.11 -38.75 16.98
CA ALA A 616 30.70 -37.47 16.58
C ALA A 616 32.22 -37.60 16.59
N SER A 617 32.87 -37.36 15.46
CA SER A 617 34.33 -37.38 15.32
C SER A 617 35.00 -36.21 16.02
#